data_a0cf16a6ec1633c69c3cc0932057820d
#
_entry.id   a0cf16a6ec1633c69c3cc0932057820d
#
_cell.length_a   1.000
_cell.length_b   1.000
_cell.length_c   1.000
_cell.angle_alpha   90.00
_cell.angle_beta   90.00
_cell.angle_gamma   90.00
#
_symmetry.space_group_name_H-M   'P 1'
#
loop_
_entity.id
_entity.type
_entity.pdbx_description
1 polymer ?
#
loop_
_entity_poly.entity_id
_entity_poly.type
_entity_poly.pdbx_seq_one_letter_code
_entity_poly.pdbx_strand_id
1 'polypeptide(L)'
;RNHPFPTVADGFRGSSVGSGTRLIASGRSGGPIGLLWAEAGHQILYSYRNPDQLMDLVRSAAPRASAGYPDAAAFFGEVVLLAVPPVAIPQIGEDFSHLMQGKVVIDISNPRLDRAGPITEEWLEMGTGLAMAQYLPGVRLVKAFNTLGNRMFQNPIRNGERIGVPIAGDDDEAVAIVADLVRDAGFEPVIVGPLERAKEFDRGSPIWVTGASAQEIRETLNIR
;
A
#
# COMPACT_ATOMS: atom_id res chain seq x y z
N ARG A 1 19.30 8.79 -25.24
CA ARG A 1 18.31 9.84 -25.58
C ARG A 1 18.05 10.60 -24.31
N ASN A 2 18.41 11.88 -24.29
CA ASN A 2 18.29 12.78 -23.16
C ASN A 2 16.81 12.97 -22.77
N HIS A 3 16.43 12.56 -21.57
CA HIS A 3 15.15 12.96 -20.99
C HIS A 3 15.35 14.29 -20.23
N PRO A 4 14.52 15.29 -20.50
CA PRO A 4 14.56 16.56 -19.78
C PRO A 4 13.68 16.45 -18.53
N PHE A 5 14.17 15.81 -17.50
CA PHE A 5 13.57 15.96 -16.16
C PHE A 5 14.56 16.69 -15.27
N PRO A 6 14.09 17.67 -14.46
CA PRO A 6 14.94 18.29 -13.48
C PRO A 6 15.45 17.24 -12.51
N THR A 7 16.75 17.21 -12.30
CA THR A 7 17.41 16.41 -11.28
C THR A 7 16.84 16.80 -9.91
N VAL A 8 16.16 15.85 -9.26
CA VAL A 8 15.57 15.99 -7.90
C VAL A 8 16.68 16.03 -6.83
N ALA A 9 17.85 16.62 -7.12
CA ALA A 9 18.99 16.62 -6.22
C ALA A 9 19.08 17.83 -5.28
N ASP A 10 18.29 18.87 -5.46
CA ASP A 10 18.41 20.09 -4.64
C ASP A 10 17.08 20.47 -4.00
N GLY A 11 16.81 20.00 -2.76
CA GLY A 11 15.76 20.62 -1.98
C GLY A 11 15.17 19.90 -0.77
N PHE A 12 15.68 18.76 -0.32
CA PHE A 12 15.16 18.19 0.93
C PHE A 12 16.29 17.70 1.85
N ARG A 13 16.83 18.62 2.64
CA ARG A 13 17.57 18.29 3.87
C ARG A 13 16.68 18.63 5.07
N GLY A 14 16.34 17.61 5.83
CA GLY A 14 16.05 17.72 7.25
C GLY A 14 14.62 18.04 7.63
N SER A 15 13.91 17.07 8.17
CA SER A 15 13.31 17.18 9.50
C SER A 15 12.40 15.97 9.77
N SER A 16 12.37 15.54 11.01
CA SER A 16 11.36 14.72 11.73
C SER A 16 10.03 14.50 10.99
N VAL A 17 9.45 13.32 11.17
CA VAL A 17 8.11 12.90 10.74
C VAL A 17 7.09 14.03 10.95
N GLY A 18 6.97 14.91 9.97
CA GLY A 18 6.02 16.00 9.89
C GLY A 18 5.53 16.06 8.45
N SER A 19 4.23 15.98 8.25
CA SER A 19 3.45 16.30 7.05
C SER A 19 4.25 16.39 5.75
N GLY A 20 4.50 15.26 5.07
CA GLY A 20 5.17 15.32 3.79
C GLY A 20 5.93 14.07 3.37
N THR A 21 5.62 12.90 3.94
CA THR A 21 6.19 11.63 3.49
C THR A 21 5.94 11.43 2.00
N ARG A 22 6.97 11.01 1.28
CA ARG A 22 6.89 10.72 -0.16
C ARG A 22 6.35 9.32 -0.35
N LEU A 23 5.14 9.23 -0.87
CA LEU A 23 4.41 7.99 -1.06
C LEU A 23 4.26 7.67 -2.54
N ILE A 24 4.34 6.38 -2.87
CA ILE A 24 4.03 5.89 -4.20
C ILE A 24 2.70 5.16 -4.14
N ALA A 25 1.82 5.50 -5.05
CA ALA A 25 0.57 4.76 -5.25
C ALA A 25 0.54 4.18 -6.66
N SER A 26 0.53 2.87 -6.78
CA SER A 26 0.50 2.16 -8.06
C SER A 26 -0.82 1.43 -8.27
N GLY A 27 -1.28 1.34 -9.53
CA GLY A 27 -2.47 0.58 -9.91
C GLY A 27 -3.81 1.24 -9.57
N ARG A 28 -4.92 0.55 -9.93
CA ARG A 28 -6.29 1.09 -9.83
C ARG A 28 -6.76 1.34 -8.39
N SER A 29 -6.34 0.51 -7.45
CA SER A 29 -6.71 0.65 -6.04
C SER A 29 -5.80 1.63 -5.29
N GLY A 30 -4.61 1.92 -5.81
CA GLY A 30 -3.70 2.90 -5.24
C GLY A 30 -4.18 4.35 -5.40
N GLY A 31 -4.98 4.64 -6.44
CA GLY A 31 -5.49 5.98 -6.71
C GLY A 31 -6.28 6.58 -5.54
N PRO A 32 -7.34 5.94 -5.06
CA PRO A 32 -8.12 6.43 -3.93
C PRO A 32 -7.32 6.62 -2.63
N ILE A 33 -6.42 5.68 -2.31
CA ILE A 33 -5.57 5.78 -1.12
C ILE A 33 -4.61 6.96 -1.25
N GLY A 34 -3.98 7.12 -2.42
CA GLY A 34 -3.08 8.24 -2.68
C GLY A 34 -3.78 9.59 -2.60
N LEU A 35 -5.07 9.68 -2.98
CA LEU A 35 -5.85 10.90 -2.82
C LEU A 35 -6.04 11.25 -1.34
N LEU A 36 -6.46 10.29 -0.50
CA LEU A 36 -6.61 10.49 0.95
C LEU A 36 -5.31 10.95 1.60
N TRP A 37 -4.19 10.36 1.21
CA TRP A 37 -2.87 10.77 1.71
C TRP A 37 -2.46 12.16 1.22
N ALA A 38 -2.78 12.54 -0.03
CA ALA A 38 -2.54 13.89 -0.52
C ALA A 38 -3.35 14.93 0.27
N GLU A 39 -4.60 14.63 0.60
CA GLU A 39 -5.48 15.45 1.45
C GLU A 39 -4.90 15.57 2.88
N ALA A 40 -4.29 14.51 3.41
CA ALA A 40 -3.58 14.53 4.69
C ALA A 40 -2.23 15.26 4.66
N GLY A 41 -1.74 15.67 3.48
CA GLY A 41 -0.54 16.50 3.34
C GLY A 41 0.68 15.79 2.78
N HIS A 42 0.61 14.53 2.42
CA HIS A 42 1.71 13.78 1.84
C HIS A 42 1.97 14.11 0.38
N GLN A 43 3.21 13.87 -0.09
CA GLN A 43 3.58 14.00 -1.50
C GLN A 43 3.38 12.66 -2.20
N ILE A 44 2.58 12.64 -3.26
CA ILE A 44 2.20 11.40 -3.96
C ILE A 44 2.83 11.36 -5.34
N LEU A 45 3.49 10.24 -5.65
CA LEU A 45 3.86 9.91 -7.01
C LEU A 45 3.00 8.72 -7.47
N TYR A 46 2.02 8.99 -8.30
CA TYR A 46 1.27 7.92 -8.98
C TYR A 46 2.13 7.26 -10.05
N SER A 47 2.18 5.94 -10.06
CA SER A 47 3.05 5.20 -10.96
C SER A 47 2.28 4.25 -11.86
N TYR A 48 2.58 4.31 -13.15
CA TYR A 48 2.06 3.41 -14.15
C TYR A 48 3.00 3.31 -15.36
N ARG A 49 2.86 2.24 -16.16
CA ARG A 49 3.63 2.06 -17.40
C ARG A 49 3.38 3.14 -18.46
N ASN A 50 2.23 3.79 -18.40
CA ASN A 50 1.91 4.98 -19.17
C ASN A 50 1.39 6.07 -18.22
N PRO A 51 2.27 6.95 -17.72
CA PRO A 51 1.92 7.97 -16.72
C PRO A 51 0.86 8.98 -17.20
N ASP A 52 0.73 9.20 -18.51
CA ASP A 52 -0.27 10.13 -19.06
C ASP A 52 -1.71 9.70 -18.72
N GLN A 53 -1.95 8.41 -18.49
CA GLN A 53 -3.25 7.88 -18.09
C GLN A 53 -3.60 8.21 -16.63
N LEU A 54 -2.66 8.77 -15.85
CA LEU A 54 -2.84 9.11 -14.45
C LEU A 54 -3.13 10.60 -14.22
N MET A 55 -3.21 11.39 -15.28
CA MET A 55 -3.34 12.86 -15.15
C MET A 55 -4.63 13.31 -14.47
N ASP A 56 -5.71 12.53 -14.52
CA ASP A 56 -6.94 12.83 -13.77
C ASP A 56 -6.71 12.63 -12.26
N LEU A 57 -6.01 11.57 -11.86
CA LEU A 57 -5.62 11.36 -10.45
C LEU A 57 -4.70 12.48 -9.95
N VAL A 58 -3.71 12.86 -10.76
CA VAL A 58 -2.79 13.96 -10.42
C VAL A 58 -3.57 15.24 -10.21
N ARG A 59 -4.51 15.58 -11.10
CA ARG A 59 -5.35 16.79 -10.96
C ARG A 59 -6.21 16.74 -9.69
N SER A 60 -6.78 15.59 -9.37
CA SER A 60 -7.61 15.41 -8.17
C SER A 60 -6.84 15.57 -6.87
N ALA A 61 -5.56 15.24 -6.86
CA ALA A 61 -4.67 15.31 -5.69
C ALA A 61 -3.69 16.50 -5.72
N ALA A 62 -3.89 17.45 -6.67
CA ALA A 62 -3.05 18.65 -6.77
C ALA A 62 -3.15 19.53 -5.51
N PRO A 63 -2.09 20.25 -5.12
CA PRO A 63 -0.75 20.31 -5.76
C PRO A 63 0.24 19.23 -5.29
N ARG A 64 -0.18 18.23 -4.53
CA ARG A 64 0.69 17.28 -3.85
C ARG A 64 0.94 15.99 -4.64
N ALA A 65 0.43 15.87 -5.85
CA ALA A 65 0.58 14.69 -6.67
C ALA A 65 1.30 14.94 -7.98
N SER A 66 2.03 13.94 -8.42
CA SER A 66 2.66 13.84 -9.73
C SER A 66 2.48 12.43 -10.29
N ALA A 67 2.82 12.22 -11.56
CA ALA A 67 2.83 10.90 -12.19
C ALA A 67 4.22 10.57 -12.72
N GLY A 68 4.58 9.29 -12.72
CA GLY A 68 5.88 8.84 -13.22
C GLY A 68 5.91 7.37 -13.59
N TYR A 69 7.02 6.96 -14.17
CA TYR A 69 7.31 5.57 -14.48
C TYR A 69 7.67 4.78 -13.21
N PRO A 70 7.56 3.43 -13.21
CA PRO A 70 7.80 2.61 -12.03
C PRO A 70 9.19 2.74 -11.42
N ASP A 71 10.23 2.90 -12.21
CA ASP A 71 11.61 3.10 -11.77
C ASP A 71 11.78 4.43 -11.00
N ALA A 72 11.28 5.52 -11.57
CA ALA A 72 11.28 6.84 -10.91
C ALA A 72 10.49 6.80 -9.61
N ALA A 73 9.37 6.10 -9.60
CA ALA A 73 8.55 5.90 -8.42
C ALA A 73 9.29 5.09 -7.36
N ALA A 74 9.83 3.93 -7.69
CA ALA A 74 10.58 3.10 -6.77
C ALA A 74 11.76 3.84 -6.12
N PHE A 75 12.39 4.77 -6.84
CA PHE A 75 13.44 5.63 -6.33
C PHE A 75 12.90 6.76 -5.42
N PHE A 76 11.81 7.42 -5.83
CA PHE A 76 11.27 8.62 -5.18
C PHE A 76 10.74 8.35 -3.76
N GLY A 77 9.95 7.30 -3.57
CA GLY A 77 9.18 7.09 -2.36
C GLY A 77 9.99 6.60 -1.17
N GLU A 78 9.59 7.03 0.00
CA GLU A 78 10.01 6.48 1.30
C GLU A 78 9.14 5.28 1.66
N VAL A 79 7.86 5.34 1.28
CA VAL A 79 6.90 4.25 1.38
C VAL A 79 6.30 3.95 0.01
N VAL A 80 6.21 2.67 -0.34
CA VAL A 80 5.70 2.19 -1.62
C VAL A 80 4.42 1.40 -1.40
N LEU A 81 3.29 1.85 -1.96
CA LEU A 81 2.05 1.09 -1.99
C LEU A 81 1.99 0.26 -3.28
N LEU A 82 2.01 -1.05 -3.16
CA LEU A 82 1.87 -1.99 -4.28
C LEU A 82 0.40 -2.43 -4.43
N ALA A 83 -0.30 -1.84 -5.41
CA ALA A 83 -1.67 -2.16 -5.75
C ALA A 83 -1.76 -2.77 -7.17
N VAL A 84 -0.95 -3.77 -7.42
CA VAL A 84 -0.80 -4.44 -8.71
C VAL A 84 -1.36 -5.87 -8.68
N PRO A 85 -1.70 -6.46 -9.83
CA PRO A 85 -2.07 -7.88 -9.86
C PRO A 85 -0.92 -8.77 -9.38
N PRO A 86 -1.18 -9.85 -8.61
CA PRO A 86 -0.15 -10.76 -8.11
C PRO A 86 0.80 -11.28 -9.19
N VAL A 87 0.28 -11.57 -10.38
CA VAL A 87 1.08 -12.05 -11.53
C VAL A 87 2.19 -11.08 -11.96
N ALA A 88 2.10 -9.81 -11.61
CA ALA A 88 3.12 -8.81 -11.92
C ALA A 88 4.24 -8.72 -10.88
N ILE A 89 4.05 -9.30 -9.69
CA ILE A 89 4.99 -9.15 -8.56
C ILE A 89 6.36 -9.78 -8.82
N PRO A 90 6.47 -10.98 -9.40
CA PRO A 90 7.79 -11.55 -9.71
C PRO A 90 8.63 -10.60 -10.58
N GLN A 91 8.05 -10.05 -11.63
CA GLN A 91 8.74 -9.11 -12.52
C GLN A 91 9.07 -7.79 -11.81
N ILE A 92 8.17 -7.26 -10.98
CA ILE A 92 8.43 -6.06 -10.19
C ILE A 92 9.58 -6.30 -9.21
N GLY A 93 9.64 -7.46 -8.59
CA GLY A 93 10.73 -7.83 -7.71
C GLY A 93 12.07 -7.88 -8.43
N GLU A 94 12.11 -8.53 -9.60
CA GLU A 94 13.31 -8.60 -10.45
C GLU A 94 13.77 -7.22 -10.91
N ASP A 95 12.84 -6.39 -11.40
CA ASP A 95 13.16 -5.10 -11.99
C ASP A 95 13.48 -4.02 -10.96
N PHE A 96 12.81 -4.01 -9.79
CA PHE A 96 12.79 -2.84 -8.91
C PHE A 96 13.12 -3.11 -7.43
N SER A 97 13.28 -4.37 -6.98
CA SER A 97 13.57 -4.63 -5.56
C SER A 97 14.83 -3.92 -5.07
N HIS A 98 15.86 -3.79 -5.94
CA HIS A 98 17.09 -3.08 -5.62
C HIS A 98 16.91 -1.59 -5.35
N LEU A 99 15.88 -0.94 -5.93
CA LEU A 99 15.50 0.47 -5.68
C LEU A 99 14.64 0.63 -4.43
N MET A 100 14.06 -0.46 -3.93
CA MET A 100 13.17 -0.48 -2.76
C MET A 100 13.85 -1.01 -1.50
N GLN A 101 15.16 -1.32 -1.55
CA GLN A 101 15.90 -1.84 -0.40
C GLN A 101 15.74 -0.96 0.84
N GLY A 102 15.36 -1.56 1.98
CA GLY A 102 15.15 -0.88 3.26
C GLY A 102 13.90 0.00 3.33
N LYS A 103 13.16 0.18 2.23
CA LYS A 103 11.92 0.96 2.22
C LYS A 103 10.75 0.18 2.79
N VAL A 104 9.79 0.90 3.33
CA VAL A 104 8.49 0.33 3.71
C VAL A 104 7.68 0.07 2.44
N VAL A 105 7.24 -1.17 2.27
CA VAL A 105 6.38 -1.57 1.14
C VAL A 105 5.06 -2.08 1.69
N ILE A 106 3.97 -1.42 1.30
CA ILE A 106 2.61 -1.81 1.69
C ILE A 106 2.01 -2.68 0.59
N ASP A 107 1.68 -3.91 0.93
CA ASP A 107 0.95 -4.82 0.04
C ASP A 107 -0.55 -4.75 0.31
N ILE A 108 -1.31 -4.36 -0.72
CA ILE A 108 -2.77 -4.36 -0.70
C ILE A 108 -3.37 -5.44 -1.61
N SER A 109 -2.56 -6.33 -2.12
CA SER A 109 -3.00 -7.32 -3.11
C SER A 109 -3.99 -8.33 -2.52
N ASN A 110 -4.89 -8.79 -3.36
CA ASN A 110 -5.79 -9.91 -3.10
C ASN A 110 -5.77 -10.80 -4.32
N PRO A 111 -5.09 -11.94 -4.29
CA PRO A 111 -5.09 -12.87 -5.40
C PRO A 111 -6.49 -13.36 -5.71
N ARG A 112 -6.78 -13.52 -6.99
CA ARG A 112 -8.07 -13.99 -7.49
C ARG A 112 -7.83 -15.21 -8.36
N LEU A 113 -8.43 -16.34 -7.97
CA LEU A 113 -8.33 -17.63 -8.69
C LEU A 113 -8.71 -17.53 -10.17
N ASP A 114 -9.63 -16.63 -10.52
CA ASP A 114 -10.11 -16.41 -11.87
C ASP A 114 -9.15 -15.59 -12.77
N ARG A 115 -8.02 -15.10 -12.23
CA ARG A 115 -7.15 -14.16 -12.96
C ARG A 115 -5.64 -14.42 -12.87
N ALA A 116 -5.18 -15.34 -12.04
CA ALA A 116 -3.77 -15.35 -11.66
C ALA A 116 -3.03 -16.69 -11.92
N GLY A 117 -3.70 -17.75 -12.39
CA GLY A 117 -3.02 -19.00 -12.70
C GLY A 117 -2.31 -19.66 -11.50
N PRO A 118 -1.25 -20.47 -11.73
CA PRO A 118 -0.60 -21.29 -10.70
C PRO A 118 -0.05 -20.51 -9.50
N ILE A 119 0.43 -19.28 -9.70
CA ILE A 119 0.96 -18.44 -8.65
C ILE A 119 -0.07 -18.12 -7.56
N THR A 120 -1.36 -18.11 -7.91
CA THR A 120 -2.43 -17.82 -6.96
C THR A 120 -2.68 -18.96 -5.98
N GLU A 121 -2.57 -20.20 -6.42
CA GLU A 121 -2.76 -21.37 -5.57
C GLU A 121 -1.66 -21.42 -4.51
N GLU A 122 -0.39 -21.25 -4.91
CA GLU A 122 0.74 -21.15 -4.00
C GLU A 122 0.58 -20.01 -2.99
N TRP A 123 0.14 -18.82 -3.44
CA TRP A 123 -0.08 -17.68 -2.58
C TRP A 123 -1.22 -17.89 -1.58
N LEU A 124 -2.28 -18.58 -1.96
CA LEU A 124 -3.39 -18.90 -1.05
C LEU A 124 -2.98 -19.92 0.02
N GLU A 125 -2.14 -20.88 -0.34
CA GLU A 125 -1.63 -21.86 0.62
C GLU A 125 -0.69 -21.23 1.66
N MET A 126 0.25 -20.44 1.21
CA MET A 126 1.26 -19.77 2.05
C MET A 126 0.67 -18.60 2.85
N GLY A 127 -0.30 -17.90 2.29
CA GLY A 127 -0.76 -16.57 2.70
C GLY A 127 -0.10 -15.48 1.87
N THR A 128 -0.88 -14.49 1.47
CA THR A 128 -0.44 -13.48 0.47
C THR A 128 0.74 -12.65 0.96
N GLY A 129 0.82 -12.34 2.25
CA GLY A 129 1.93 -11.59 2.83
C GLY A 129 3.28 -12.29 2.66
N LEU A 130 3.36 -13.57 3.09
CA LEU A 130 4.59 -14.35 2.98
C LEU A 130 4.95 -14.64 1.53
N ALA A 131 3.95 -14.93 0.68
CA ALA A 131 4.18 -15.17 -0.74
C ALA A 131 4.77 -13.93 -1.44
N MET A 132 4.27 -12.73 -1.12
CA MET A 132 4.81 -11.47 -1.65
C MET A 132 6.26 -11.24 -1.19
N ALA A 133 6.58 -11.54 0.07
CA ALA A 133 7.91 -11.33 0.63
C ALA A 133 9.01 -12.10 -0.13
N GLN A 134 8.71 -13.24 -0.72
CA GLN A 134 9.66 -14.04 -1.50
C GLN A 134 10.18 -13.29 -2.74
N TYR A 135 9.35 -12.45 -3.34
CA TYR A 135 9.69 -11.70 -4.56
C TYR A 135 10.28 -10.32 -4.29
N LEU A 136 10.23 -9.84 -3.05
CA LEU A 136 10.67 -8.51 -2.67
C LEU A 136 11.76 -8.57 -1.58
N PRO A 137 12.93 -9.17 -1.85
CA PRO A 137 13.98 -9.28 -0.86
C PRO A 137 14.49 -7.90 -0.42
N GLY A 138 14.75 -7.76 0.88
CA GLY A 138 15.35 -6.55 1.46
C GLY A 138 14.40 -5.37 1.67
N VAL A 139 13.10 -5.50 1.38
CA VAL A 139 12.11 -4.50 1.73
C VAL A 139 11.52 -4.76 3.14
N ARG A 140 10.96 -3.73 3.74
CA ARG A 140 10.22 -3.83 5.01
C ARG A 140 8.73 -3.96 4.68
N LEU A 141 8.30 -5.21 4.44
CA LEU A 141 6.96 -5.50 3.91
C LEU A 141 5.90 -5.45 5.02
N VAL A 142 4.81 -4.74 4.73
CA VAL A 142 3.63 -4.65 5.60
C VAL A 142 2.37 -4.93 4.77
N LYS A 143 1.55 -5.86 5.22
CA LYS A 143 0.22 -6.13 4.66
C LYS A 143 -0.81 -5.22 5.31
N ALA A 144 -1.54 -4.43 4.49
CA ALA A 144 -2.61 -3.55 4.96
C ALA A 144 -3.57 -3.17 3.83
N PHE A 145 -4.72 -2.57 4.13
CA PHE A 145 -5.73 -2.07 3.19
C PHE A 145 -6.39 -3.11 2.26
N ASN A 146 -5.96 -4.35 2.24
CA ASN A 146 -6.48 -5.41 1.37
C ASN A 146 -7.92 -5.83 1.72
N THR A 147 -8.41 -5.50 2.92
CA THR A 147 -9.79 -5.78 3.37
C THR A 147 -10.79 -4.70 2.95
N LEU A 148 -10.33 -3.62 2.30
CA LEU A 148 -11.18 -2.51 1.92
C LEU A 148 -11.71 -2.65 0.49
N GLY A 149 -13.01 -2.41 0.32
CA GLY A 149 -13.62 -2.24 -1.00
C GLY A 149 -13.54 -0.78 -1.48
N ASN A 150 -13.58 -0.56 -2.79
CA ASN A 150 -13.43 0.78 -3.39
C ASN A 150 -14.36 1.85 -2.80
N ARG A 151 -15.58 1.50 -2.38
CA ARG A 151 -16.53 2.46 -1.79
C ARG A 151 -16.12 2.92 -0.39
N MET A 152 -15.33 2.13 0.32
CA MET A 152 -14.87 2.46 1.67
C MET A 152 -13.83 3.57 1.66
N PHE A 153 -13.04 3.71 0.60
CA PHE A 153 -12.12 4.84 0.43
C PHE A 153 -12.84 6.20 0.27
N GLN A 154 -14.10 6.19 -0.19
CA GLN A 154 -14.91 7.41 -0.30
C GLN A 154 -15.62 7.76 1.02
N ASN A 155 -15.83 6.77 1.88
CA ASN A 155 -16.43 6.96 3.18
C ASN A 155 -15.81 5.98 4.19
N PRO A 156 -14.79 6.40 4.94
CA PRO A 156 -14.10 5.58 5.93
C PRO A 156 -14.90 5.39 7.23
N ILE A 157 -16.12 5.90 7.30
CA ILE A 157 -17.01 5.80 8.47
C ILE A 157 -18.13 4.80 8.16
N ARG A 158 -18.38 3.89 9.10
CA ARG A 158 -19.53 3.00 9.10
C ARG A 158 -20.17 2.98 10.47
N ASN A 159 -21.49 3.16 10.55
CA ASN A 159 -22.26 3.20 11.81
C ASN A 159 -21.71 4.21 12.85
N GLY A 160 -21.12 5.31 12.39
CA GLY A 160 -20.54 6.34 13.26
C GLY A 160 -19.10 6.05 13.74
N GLU A 161 -18.52 4.91 13.37
CA GLU A 161 -17.16 4.52 13.70
C GLU A 161 -16.26 4.47 12.47
N ARG A 162 -14.95 4.68 12.66
CA ARG A 162 -13.96 4.47 11.59
C ARG A 162 -13.87 2.99 11.26
N ILE A 163 -13.80 2.69 9.96
CA ILE A 163 -13.55 1.33 9.49
C ILE A 163 -12.14 0.92 9.91
N GLY A 164 -12.01 -0.28 10.46
CA GLY A 164 -10.76 -0.88 10.87
C GLY A 164 -9.93 -1.38 9.69
N VAL A 165 -8.61 -1.21 9.76
CA VAL A 165 -7.66 -1.75 8.79
C VAL A 165 -6.69 -2.68 9.52
N PRO A 166 -6.74 -3.99 9.29
CA PRO A 166 -5.79 -4.92 9.86
C PRO A 166 -4.41 -4.71 9.22
N ILE A 167 -3.36 -4.80 10.05
CA ILE A 167 -1.96 -4.59 9.67
C ILE A 167 -1.13 -5.77 10.18
N ALA A 168 -0.32 -6.36 9.30
CA ALA A 168 0.66 -7.39 9.67
C ALA A 168 2.02 -7.08 9.03
N GLY A 169 3.10 -7.27 9.79
CA GLY A 169 4.47 -7.04 9.34
C GLY A 169 5.47 -7.46 10.41
N ASP A 170 6.70 -7.74 9.98
CA ASP A 170 7.77 -8.25 10.86
C ASP A 170 8.69 -7.14 11.41
N ASP A 171 8.58 -5.92 10.88
CA ASP A 171 9.35 -4.75 11.29
C ASP A 171 8.46 -3.77 12.03
N ASP A 172 8.66 -3.61 13.33
CA ASP A 172 7.81 -2.80 14.20
C ASP A 172 7.75 -1.32 13.79
N GLU A 173 8.86 -0.76 13.30
CA GLU A 173 8.89 0.63 12.83
C GLU A 173 8.10 0.79 11.53
N ALA A 174 8.22 -0.16 10.59
CA ALA A 174 7.43 -0.17 9.37
C ALA A 174 5.93 -0.29 9.67
N VAL A 175 5.56 -1.17 10.60
CA VAL A 175 4.18 -1.34 11.08
C VAL A 175 3.65 -0.04 11.68
N ALA A 176 4.45 0.65 12.50
CA ALA A 176 4.07 1.94 13.10
C ALA A 176 3.86 3.03 12.02
N ILE A 177 4.76 3.14 11.03
CA ILE A 177 4.63 4.05 9.89
C ILE A 177 3.32 3.78 9.12
N VAL A 178 3.03 2.51 8.85
CA VAL A 178 1.81 2.14 8.13
C VAL A 178 0.56 2.40 8.97
N ALA A 179 0.61 2.20 10.29
CA ALA A 179 -0.50 2.54 11.18
C ALA A 179 -0.82 4.04 11.16
N ASP A 180 0.20 4.90 11.10
CA ASP A 180 0.00 6.35 10.96
C ASP A 180 -0.61 6.69 9.60
N LEU A 181 -0.13 6.08 8.51
CA LEU A 181 -0.70 6.25 7.17
C LEU A 181 -2.15 5.76 7.06
N VAL A 182 -2.53 4.74 7.82
CA VAL A 182 -3.93 4.28 7.95
C VAL A 182 -4.78 5.36 8.62
N ARG A 183 -4.28 5.99 9.70
CA ARG A 183 -4.98 7.10 10.39
C ARG A 183 -5.12 8.32 9.49
N ASP A 184 -4.07 8.68 8.76
CA ASP A 184 -4.05 9.80 7.83
C ASP A 184 -5.05 9.60 6.68
N ALA A 185 -5.27 8.36 6.26
CA ALA A 185 -6.32 7.99 5.30
C ALA A 185 -7.75 7.96 5.91
N GLY A 186 -7.92 8.28 7.20
CA GLY A 186 -9.21 8.35 7.87
C GLY A 186 -9.72 7.04 8.48
N PHE A 187 -8.92 5.98 8.46
CA PHE A 187 -9.24 4.65 8.99
C PHE A 187 -8.70 4.43 10.40
N GLU A 188 -9.06 3.30 11.03
CA GLU A 188 -8.54 2.90 12.33
C GLU A 188 -7.59 1.70 12.19
N PRO A 189 -6.29 1.81 12.52
CA PRO A 189 -5.35 0.70 12.41
C PRO A 189 -5.58 -0.36 13.48
N VAL A 190 -5.49 -1.64 13.07
CA VAL A 190 -5.49 -2.80 13.97
C VAL A 190 -4.24 -3.62 13.71
N ILE A 191 -3.25 -3.54 14.60
CA ILE A 191 -2.03 -4.34 14.48
C ILE A 191 -2.37 -5.78 14.83
N VAL A 192 -2.25 -6.68 13.85
CA VAL A 192 -2.58 -8.11 13.98
C VAL A 192 -1.37 -8.89 14.50
N GLY A 193 -0.17 -8.53 14.06
CA GLY A 193 1.09 -9.18 14.45
C GLY A 193 2.05 -9.37 13.28
N PRO A 194 2.90 -10.43 13.32
CA PRO A 194 3.89 -10.68 12.28
C PRO A 194 3.23 -10.97 10.92
N LEU A 195 4.02 -10.88 9.86
CA LEU A 195 3.54 -10.96 8.47
C LEU A 195 2.81 -12.28 8.15
N GLU A 196 3.17 -13.38 8.82
CA GLU A 196 2.48 -14.67 8.69
C GLU A 196 1.00 -14.60 9.04
N ARG A 197 0.61 -13.70 9.97
CA ARG A 197 -0.77 -13.48 10.36
C ARG A 197 -1.61 -12.74 9.32
N ALA A 198 -0.98 -12.22 8.26
CA ALA A 198 -1.70 -11.60 7.14
C ALA A 198 -2.75 -12.55 6.52
N LYS A 199 -2.49 -13.85 6.56
CA LYS A 199 -3.42 -14.90 6.10
C LYS A 199 -4.79 -14.83 6.81
N GLU A 200 -4.85 -14.35 8.04
CA GLU A 200 -6.08 -14.27 8.83
C GLU A 200 -7.06 -13.22 8.28
N PHE A 201 -6.57 -12.27 7.48
CA PHE A 201 -7.39 -11.22 6.85
C PHE A 201 -7.24 -11.14 5.33
N ASP A 202 -6.73 -12.19 4.70
CA ASP A 202 -6.74 -12.34 3.25
C ASP A 202 -8.16 -12.47 2.69
N ARG A 203 -8.28 -12.43 1.37
CA ARG A 203 -9.54 -12.58 0.66
C ARG A 203 -10.30 -13.83 1.11
N GLY A 204 -11.58 -13.63 1.46
CA GLY A 204 -12.45 -14.70 1.96
C GLY A 204 -12.45 -14.86 3.47
N SER A 205 -11.63 -14.10 4.21
CA SER A 205 -11.73 -14.04 5.67
C SER A 205 -13.04 -13.40 6.12
N PRO A 206 -13.49 -13.64 7.37
CA PRO A 206 -14.73 -13.08 7.91
C PRO A 206 -14.78 -11.53 7.91
N ILE A 207 -13.62 -10.87 7.90
CA ILE A 207 -13.53 -9.39 7.92
C ILE A 207 -13.26 -8.79 6.53
N TRP A 208 -13.12 -9.63 5.49
CA TRP A 208 -12.82 -9.15 4.15
C TRP A 208 -13.99 -8.39 3.53
N VAL A 209 -13.78 -7.12 3.17
CA VAL A 209 -14.75 -6.21 2.53
C VAL A 209 -16.07 -6.03 3.32
N THR A 210 -16.01 -6.19 4.63
CA THR A 210 -17.18 -6.01 5.52
C THR A 210 -17.32 -4.56 6.00
N GLY A 211 -16.22 -3.80 6.02
CA GLY A 211 -16.15 -2.51 6.69
C GLY A 211 -16.24 -2.63 8.21
N ALA A 212 -15.73 -3.72 8.77
CA ALA A 212 -15.69 -3.95 10.21
C ALA A 212 -14.96 -2.82 10.94
N SER A 213 -15.42 -2.47 12.14
CA SER A 213 -14.71 -1.56 13.05
C SER A 213 -13.45 -2.23 13.61
N ALA A 214 -12.58 -1.43 14.22
CA ALA A 214 -11.38 -1.97 14.87
C ALA A 214 -11.72 -2.96 15.98
N GLN A 215 -12.82 -2.73 16.72
CA GLN A 215 -13.28 -3.64 17.75
C GLN A 215 -13.75 -4.98 17.16
N GLU A 216 -14.59 -4.95 16.13
CA GLU A 216 -15.08 -6.16 15.43
C GLU A 216 -13.91 -6.99 14.86
N ILE A 217 -12.85 -6.32 14.33
CA ILE A 217 -11.64 -7.01 13.86
C ILE A 217 -10.89 -7.68 15.01
N ARG A 218 -10.67 -6.97 16.13
CA ARG A 218 -9.99 -7.55 17.31
C ARG A 218 -10.72 -8.76 17.86
N GLU A 219 -12.03 -8.67 17.98
CA GLU A 219 -12.87 -9.79 18.43
C GLU A 219 -12.79 -10.98 17.49
N THR A 220 -12.92 -10.75 16.17
CA THR A 220 -12.88 -11.81 15.14
C THR A 220 -11.53 -12.51 15.07
N LEU A 221 -10.42 -11.76 15.20
CA LEU A 221 -9.05 -12.28 15.11
C LEU A 221 -8.43 -12.61 16.48
N ASN A 222 -9.22 -12.57 17.57
CA ASN A 222 -8.77 -12.83 18.93
C ASN A 222 -7.53 -12.03 19.35
N ILE A 223 -7.49 -10.73 18.99
CA ILE A 223 -6.41 -9.80 19.33
C ILE A 223 -6.77 -9.10 20.65
N ARG A 224 -5.86 -9.16 21.61
CA ARG A 224 -6.02 -8.52 22.94
C ARG A 224 -5.56 -7.08 22.94
#